data_b6cf8158f716e1ef5cd8797e8adc5500
#
_entry.id   b6cf8158f716e1ef5cd8797e8adc5500
#
_cell.length_a   1.000
_cell.length_b   1.000
_cell.length_c   1.000
_cell.angle_alpha   90.00
_cell.angle_beta   90.00
_cell.angle_gamma   90.00
#
_symmetry.space_group_name_H-M   'P 1'
#
loop_
_entity.id
_entity.type
_entity.pdbx_description
1 polymer ?
#
loop_
_entity_poly.entity_id
_entity_poly.type
_entity_poly.pdbx_seq_one_letter_code
_entity_poly.pdbx_strand_id
1 'polypeptide(L)'
;ALTGIAVIAIPAFLLWIASFDMGAEPVDVLGAGAAVWLLAHFVPLAFSLPPETALTLGLPPETLSFTLSLAPLGVTLITVLLAGRSGWRFGRRGGMGVAGVIGGAVGFAGVALVMVTLAGDTLASPHWLAILLPALCYAVASLTAFLVRAGRDEHPWWAAVIRWKQRSLQRSRRACGSQM
;
A
#
# COMPACT_ATOMS: atom_id res chain seq x y z
N ALA A 1 0.07 -1.34 -6.58
CA ALA A 1 1.18 -2.24 -6.23
C ALA A 1 2.52 -1.71 -6.76
N LEU A 2 2.71 -1.59 -8.08
CA LEU A 2 3.99 -1.15 -8.69
C LEU A 2 4.53 0.16 -8.12
N THR A 3 3.69 1.17 -7.89
CA THR A 3 4.11 2.45 -7.29
C THR A 3 4.66 2.26 -5.87
N GLY A 4 4.00 1.43 -5.04
CA GLY A 4 4.48 1.14 -3.69
C GLY A 4 5.80 0.38 -3.69
N ILE A 5 5.99 -0.54 -4.63
CA ILE A 5 7.25 -1.26 -4.84
C ILE A 5 8.35 -0.27 -5.25
N ALA A 6 8.09 0.60 -6.22
CA ALA A 6 9.06 1.58 -6.68
C ALA A 6 9.51 2.54 -5.58
N VAL A 7 8.59 3.00 -4.72
CA VAL A 7 8.89 3.88 -3.57
C VAL A 7 9.84 3.22 -2.56
N ILE A 8 9.81 1.90 -2.42
CA ILE A 8 10.70 1.16 -1.53
C ILE A 8 11.98 0.74 -2.27
N ALA A 9 11.85 0.16 -3.46
CA ALA A 9 12.98 -0.41 -4.19
C ALA A 9 13.99 0.66 -4.65
N ILE A 10 13.52 1.82 -5.12
CA ILE A 10 14.44 2.86 -5.62
C ILE A 10 15.37 3.36 -4.51
N PRO A 11 14.91 3.80 -3.32
CA PRO A 11 15.81 4.20 -2.24
C PRO A 11 16.71 3.06 -1.75
N ALA A 12 16.18 1.82 -1.67
CA ALA A 12 16.96 0.67 -1.24
C ALA A 12 18.13 0.38 -2.20
N PHE A 13 17.88 0.41 -3.51
CA PHE A 13 18.93 0.25 -4.51
C PHE A 13 19.91 1.42 -4.53
N LEU A 14 19.45 2.66 -4.34
CA LEU A 14 20.34 3.81 -4.24
C LEU A 14 21.26 3.72 -3.03
N LEU A 15 20.72 3.30 -1.88
CA LEU A 15 21.53 3.03 -0.69
C LEU A 15 22.51 1.89 -0.91
N TRP A 16 22.09 0.81 -1.55
CA TRP A 16 22.98 -0.30 -1.87
C TRP A 16 24.13 0.12 -2.80
N ILE A 17 23.84 0.90 -3.85
CA ILE A 17 24.85 1.44 -4.76
C ILE A 17 25.81 2.39 -4.02
N ALA A 18 25.28 3.25 -3.13
CA ALA A 18 26.08 4.20 -2.36
C ALA A 18 26.97 3.54 -1.30
N SER A 19 26.55 2.38 -0.81
CA SER A 19 27.22 1.63 0.27
C SER A 19 28.14 0.52 -0.24
N PHE A 20 28.79 0.68 -1.35
CA PHE A 20 29.60 -0.28 -2.14
C PHE A 20 30.42 -1.33 -1.35
N ASP A 21 30.48 -1.24 -0.03
CA ASP A 21 31.33 -2.03 0.85
C ASP A 21 30.55 -3.00 1.78
N MET A 22 29.21 -3.13 1.61
CA MET A 22 28.41 -3.92 2.55
C MET A 22 28.27 -5.41 2.20
N GLY A 23 28.85 -5.89 1.11
CA GLY A 23 28.89 -7.32 0.76
C GLY A 23 27.53 -7.97 0.51
N ALA A 24 26.41 -7.21 0.55
CA ALA A 24 25.08 -7.74 0.33
C ALA A 24 24.83 -8.02 -1.15
N GLU A 25 24.30 -9.19 -1.44
CA GLU A 25 23.89 -9.52 -2.79
C GLU A 25 22.64 -8.73 -3.22
N PRO A 26 22.48 -8.41 -4.51
CA PRO A 26 21.29 -7.71 -5.01
C PRO A 26 19.96 -8.41 -4.65
N VAL A 27 19.98 -9.74 -4.52
CA VAL A 27 18.81 -10.54 -4.13
C VAL A 27 18.39 -10.26 -2.68
N ASP A 28 19.34 -10.03 -1.78
CA ASP A 28 19.06 -9.71 -0.37
C ASP A 28 18.40 -8.34 -0.25
N VAL A 29 18.84 -7.36 -1.05
CA VAL A 29 18.22 -6.04 -1.11
C VAL A 29 16.78 -6.12 -1.61
N LEU A 30 16.52 -6.97 -2.63
CA LEU A 30 15.16 -7.22 -3.11
C LEU A 30 14.30 -7.92 -2.06
N GLY A 31 14.85 -8.91 -1.36
CA GLY A 31 14.18 -9.61 -0.25
C GLY A 31 13.81 -8.67 0.88
N ALA A 32 14.74 -7.82 1.32
CA ALA A 32 14.49 -6.80 2.32
C ALA A 32 13.41 -5.79 1.87
N GLY A 33 13.47 -5.34 0.62
CA GLY A 33 12.44 -4.47 0.03
C GLY A 33 11.06 -5.13 -0.01
N ALA A 34 11.00 -6.41 -0.35
CA ALA A 34 9.77 -7.19 -0.34
C ALA A 34 9.21 -7.34 1.09
N ALA A 35 10.07 -7.61 2.06
CA ALA A 35 9.68 -7.68 3.48
C ALA A 35 9.09 -6.35 3.97
N VAL A 36 9.74 -5.21 3.69
CA VAL A 36 9.22 -3.88 4.03
C VAL A 36 7.89 -3.60 3.34
N TRP A 37 7.73 -4.03 2.07
CA TRP A 37 6.46 -3.87 1.35
C TRP A 37 5.35 -4.70 1.98
N LEU A 38 5.61 -5.95 2.39
CA LEU A 38 4.66 -6.81 3.10
C LEU A 38 4.28 -6.21 4.46
N LEU A 39 5.27 -5.72 5.23
CA LEU A 39 5.05 -5.04 6.50
C LEU A 39 4.13 -3.83 6.34
N ALA A 40 4.28 -3.05 5.25
CA ALA A 40 3.41 -1.92 4.94
C ALA A 40 1.95 -2.32 4.68
N HIS A 41 1.69 -3.61 4.46
CA HIS A 41 0.37 -4.18 4.27
C HIS A 41 -0.07 -5.06 5.46
N PHE A 42 0.48 -4.76 6.66
CA PHE A 42 0.14 -5.40 7.93
C PHE A 42 0.55 -6.88 8.04
N VAL A 43 1.48 -7.34 7.21
CA VAL A 43 2.04 -8.69 7.34
C VAL A 43 3.14 -8.66 8.40
N PRO A 44 3.02 -9.41 9.50
CA PRO A 44 4.06 -9.45 10.52
C PRO A 44 5.29 -10.20 10.02
N LEU A 45 6.47 -9.64 10.32
CA LEU A 45 7.78 -10.22 9.98
C LEU A 45 8.46 -10.77 11.22
N ALA A 46 9.10 -11.93 11.09
CA ALA A 46 9.97 -12.49 12.11
C ALA A 46 11.40 -12.03 11.85
N PHE A 47 11.98 -11.37 12.83
CA PHE A 47 13.40 -11.03 12.83
C PHE A 47 14.13 -11.96 13.78
N SER A 48 15.14 -12.66 13.28
CA SER A 48 16.11 -13.40 14.08
C SER A 48 17.51 -12.86 13.80
N LEU A 49 18.22 -12.47 14.83
CA LEU A 49 19.63 -12.11 14.68
C LEU A 49 20.47 -13.38 14.46
N PRO A 50 21.48 -13.33 13.56
CA PRO A 50 22.40 -14.45 13.40
C PRO A 50 23.04 -14.84 14.73
N PRO A 51 23.20 -16.14 15.01
CA PRO A 51 23.75 -16.62 16.29
C PRO A 51 25.13 -16.01 16.62
N GLU A 52 25.93 -15.75 15.59
CA GLU A 52 27.25 -15.12 15.72
C GLU A 52 27.18 -13.70 16.29
N THR A 53 26.17 -12.92 15.84
CA THR A 53 25.94 -11.56 16.35
C THR A 53 25.42 -11.59 17.78
N ALA A 54 24.59 -12.57 18.12
CA ALA A 54 24.12 -12.77 19.47
C ALA A 54 25.27 -13.07 20.45
N LEU A 55 26.19 -13.95 20.04
CA LEU A 55 27.39 -14.32 20.84
C LEU A 55 28.33 -13.13 21.04
N THR A 56 28.54 -12.28 20.03
CA THR A 56 29.36 -11.07 20.15
C THR A 56 28.76 -10.04 21.10
N LEU A 57 27.43 -10.04 21.25
CA LEU A 57 26.71 -9.18 22.20
C LEU A 57 26.57 -9.80 23.59
N GLY A 58 27.08 -11.02 23.80
CA GLY A 58 26.96 -11.73 25.07
C GLY A 58 25.53 -12.15 25.45
N LEU A 59 24.65 -12.25 24.45
CA LEU A 59 23.24 -12.57 24.62
C LEU A 59 22.94 -14.01 24.18
N PRO A 60 22.06 -14.76 24.90
CA PRO A 60 21.64 -16.08 24.44
C PRO A 60 20.96 -15.99 23.08
N PRO A 61 21.25 -16.87 22.13
CA PRO A 61 20.73 -16.81 20.76
C PRO A 61 19.18 -16.86 20.67
N GLU A 62 18.54 -17.41 21.69
CA GLU A 62 17.08 -17.56 21.77
C GLU A 62 16.34 -16.24 22.11
N THR A 63 17.03 -15.24 22.65
CA THR A 63 16.41 -13.99 23.13
C THR A 63 16.26 -12.92 22.06
N LEU A 64 16.76 -13.14 20.84
CA LEU A 64 16.83 -12.13 19.79
C LEU A 64 15.90 -12.41 18.60
N SER A 65 14.88 -13.24 18.79
CA SER A 65 13.77 -13.36 17.84
C SER A 65 12.61 -12.47 18.29
N PHE A 66 12.24 -11.50 17.48
CA PHE A 66 11.08 -10.65 17.73
C PHE A 66 10.23 -10.51 16.48
N THR A 67 8.94 -10.35 16.67
CA THR A 67 8.00 -10.11 15.57
C THR A 67 7.80 -8.63 15.39
N LEU A 68 8.14 -8.12 14.19
CA LEU A 68 7.88 -6.74 13.81
C LEU A 68 6.52 -6.65 13.13
N SER A 69 5.60 -5.89 13.71
CA SER A 69 4.25 -5.66 13.16
C SER A 69 3.96 -4.19 12.86
N LEU A 70 4.96 -3.31 12.97
CA LEU A 70 4.79 -1.87 12.80
C LEU A 70 4.82 -1.50 11.32
N ALA A 71 3.64 -1.25 10.75
CA ALA A 71 3.52 -0.91 9.34
C ALA A 71 4.06 0.50 9.04
N PRO A 72 4.90 0.67 8.00
CA PRO A 72 5.32 1.97 7.50
C PRO A 72 4.13 2.70 6.84
N LEU A 73 3.47 3.55 7.62
CA LEU A 73 2.21 4.23 7.27
C LEU A 73 2.26 5.00 5.95
N GLY A 74 3.41 5.51 5.54
CA GLY A 74 3.57 6.23 4.27
C GLY A 74 3.23 5.36 3.06
N VAL A 75 3.74 4.12 3.02
CA VAL A 75 3.48 3.18 1.92
C VAL A 75 2.04 2.68 1.95
N THR A 76 1.53 2.40 3.15
CA THR A 76 0.11 2.04 3.36
C THR A 76 -0.81 3.15 2.83
N LEU A 77 -0.52 4.41 3.17
CA LEU A 77 -1.30 5.56 2.72
C LEU A 77 -1.29 5.68 1.19
N ILE A 78 -0.13 5.56 0.55
CA ILE A 78 -0.02 5.57 -0.91
C ILE A 78 -0.88 4.48 -1.53
N THR A 79 -0.82 3.26 -0.98
CA THR A 79 -1.64 2.13 -1.45
C THR A 79 -3.13 2.43 -1.32
N VAL A 80 -3.58 2.93 -0.17
CA VAL A 80 -4.98 3.29 0.08
C VAL A 80 -5.45 4.40 -0.87
N LEU A 81 -4.65 5.44 -1.10
CA LEU A 81 -4.99 6.52 -2.01
C LEU A 81 -5.11 6.05 -3.47
N LEU A 82 -4.17 5.20 -3.92
CA LEU A 82 -4.19 4.66 -5.28
C LEU A 82 -5.34 3.65 -5.47
N ALA A 83 -5.61 2.80 -4.49
CA ALA A 83 -6.74 1.89 -4.48
C ALA A 83 -8.06 2.65 -4.48
N GLY A 84 -8.20 3.68 -3.64
CA GLY A 84 -9.34 4.56 -3.59
C GLY A 84 -9.59 5.28 -4.91
N ARG A 85 -8.52 5.81 -5.53
CA ARG A 85 -8.61 6.42 -6.88
C ARG A 85 -9.07 5.42 -7.93
N SER A 86 -8.63 4.17 -7.86
CA SER A 86 -9.07 3.10 -8.77
C SER A 86 -10.55 2.78 -8.56
N GLY A 87 -10.97 2.58 -7.31
CA GLY A 87 -12.36 2.34 -6.95
C GLY A 87 -13.28 3.48 -7.39
N TRP A 88 -12.85 4.74 -7.22
CA TRP A 88 -13.57 5.90 -7.71
C TRP A 88 -13.79 5.91 -9.22
N ARG A 89 -12.77 5.47 -9.99
CA ARG A 89 -12.87 5.32 -11.45
C ARG A 89 -13.84 4.20 -11.83
N PHE A 90 -13.80 3.09 -11.09
CA PHE A 90 -14.70 1.95 -11.31
C PHE A 90 -16.15 2.32 -11.00
N GLY A 91 -16.42 3.14 -9.99
CA GLY A 91 -17.75 3.64 -9.66
C GLY A 91 -18.43 4.42 -10.79
N ARG A 92 -17.67 4.97 -11.75
CA ARG A 92 -18.23 5.62 -12.96
C ARG A 92 -18.72 4.62 -14.02
N ARG A 93 -18.34 3.34 -13.91
CA ARG A 93 -18.64 2.30 -14.91
C ARG A 93 -19.86 1.44 -14.52
N GLY A 94 -20.56 1.80 -13.45
CA GLY A 94 -21.74 1.05 -12.97
C GLY A 94 -21.40 -0.39 -12.61
N GLY A 95 -22.27 -1.34 -12.96
CA GLY A 95 -22.12 -2.76 -12.61
C GLY A 95 -20.81 -3.42 -13.09
N MET A 96 -20.24 -2.96 -14.20
CA MET A 96 -18.93 -3.42 -14.67
C MET A 96 -17.77 -2.97 -13.76
N GLY A 97 -17.99 -1.99 -12.88
CA GLY A 97 -17.01 -1.51 -11.93
C GLY A 97 -16.63 -2.52 -10.86
N VAL A 98 -17.57 -3.39 -10.45
CA VAL A 98 -17.32 -4.46 -9.48
C VAL A 98 -16.27 -5.45 -10.01
N ALA A 99 -16.36 -5.83 -11.29
CA ALA A 99 -15.34 -6.66 -11.92
C ALA A 99 -13.95 -6.01 -11.88
N GLY A 100 -13.87 -4.68 -11.99
CA GLY A 100 -12.64 -3.92 -11.85
C GLY A 100 -12.05 -3.97 -10.44
N VAL A 101 -12.89 -3.91 -9.40
CA VAL A 101 -12.46 -4.04 -7.99
C VAL A 101 -11.91 -5.46 -7.73
N ILE A 102 -12.64 -6.49 -8.18
CA ILE A 102 -12.22 -7.90 -8.03
C ILE A 102 -10.92 -8.15 -8.79
N GLY A 103 -10.85 -7.77 -10.06
CA GLY A 103 -9.65 -7.95 -10.87
C GLY A 103 -8.43 -7.20 -10.29
N GLY A 104 -8.65 -6.02 -9.71
CA GLY A 104 -7.61 -5.28 -8.99
C GLY A 104 -7.13 -6.01 -7.74
N ALA A 105 -8.03 -6.58 -6.95
CA ALA A 105 -7.70 -7.35 -5.75
C ALA A 105 -6.92 -8.63 -6.10
N VAL A 106 -7.35 -9.36 -7.14
CA VAL A 106 -6.65 -10.55 -7.64
C VAL A 106 -5.25 -10.19 -8.15
N GLY A 107 -5.12 -9.11 -8.93
CA GLY A 107 -3.82 -8.62 -9.39
C GLY A 107 -2.91 -8.21 -8.23
N PHE A 108 -3.48 -7.62 -7.17
CA PHE A 108 -2.73 -7.26 -5.97
C PHE A 108 -2.26 -8.50 -5.19
N ALA A 109 -3.10 -9.55 -5.10
CA ALA A 109 -2.74 -10.84 -4.52
C ALA A 109 -1.59 -11.51 -5.31
N GLY A 110 -1.62 -11.42 -6.64
CA GLY A 110 -0.51 -11.91 -7.48
C GLY A 110 0.82 -11.21 -7.19
N VAL A 111 0.79 -9.89 -7.00
CA VAL A 111 1.99 -9.14 -6.57
C VAL A 111 2.42 -9.56 -5.17
N ALA A 112 1.48 -9.72 -4.24
CA ALA A 112 1.79 -10.17 -2.88
C ALA A 112 2.43 -11.56 -2.87
N LEU A 113 2.00 -12.47 -3.74
CA LEU A 113 2.63 -13.78 -3.92
C LEU A 113 4.11 -13.65 -4.31
N VAL A 114 4.41 -12.79 -5.28
CA VAL A 114 5.82 -12.53 -5.67
C VAL A 114 6.61 -11.93 -4.51
N MET A 115 6.03 -10.99 -3.74
CA MET A 115 6.72 -10.41 -2.58
C MET A 115 6.97 -11.45 -1.48
N VAL A 116 6.03 -12.36 -1.25
CA VAL A 116 6.19 -13.47 -0.29
C VAL A 116 7.34 -14.40 -0.71
N THR A 117 7.46 -14.74 -1.99
CA THR A 117 8.57 -15.58 -2.47
C THR A 117 9.93 -14.88 -2.36
N LEU A 118 9.98 -13.56 -2.55
CA LEU A 118 11.22 -12.79 -2.40
C LEU A 118 11.61 -12.57 -0.93
N ALA A 119 10.64 -12.44 -0.03
CA ALA A 119 10.88 -12.26 1.40
C ALA A 119 11.37 -13.54 2.11
N GLY A 120 11.11 -14.72 1.51
CA GLY A 120 11.58 -16.01 2.04
C GLY A 120 11.14 -16.30 3.47
N ASP A 121 12.09 -16.72 4.32
CA ASP A 121 11.84 -17.17 5.70
C ASP A 121 11.62 -16.03 6.72
N THR A 122 11.60 -14.78 6.27
CA THR A 122 11.39 -13.62 7.17
C THR A 122 9.94 -13.46 7.65
N LEU A 123 9.02 -14.31 7.20
CA LEU A 123 7.60 -14.22 7.52
C LEU A 123 7.27 -14.85 8.87
N ALA A 124 6.63 -14.09 9.75
CA ALA A 124 6.09 -14.60 11.04
C ALA A 124 4.71 -15.24 10.88
N SER A 125 4.09 -15.09 9.71
CA SER A 125 2.72 -15.55 9.40
C SER A 125 2.71 -16.59 8.29
N PRO A 126 1.65 -17.43 8.20
CA PRO A 126 1.51 -18.37 7.11
C PRO A 126 1.37 -17.64 5.77
N HIS A 127 1.97 -18.19 4.71
CA HIS A 127 2.07 -17.58 3.37
C HIS A 127 0.71 -17.12 2.80
N TRP A 128 -0.36 -17.89 3.04
CA TRP A 128 -1.70 -17.52 2.56
C TRP A 128 -2.22 -16.23 3.21
N LEU A 129 -1.91 -16.00 4.48
CA LEU A 129 -2.28 -14.78 5.20
C LEU A 129 -1.47 -13.59 4.70
N ALA A 130 -0.18 -13.80 4.42
CA ALA A 130 0.70 -12.78 3.85
C ALA A 130 0.26 -12.33 2.44
N ILE A 131 -0.43 -13.19 1.69
CA ILE A 131 -1.03 -12.83 0.39
C ILE A 131 -2.39 -12.15 0.58
N LEU A 132 -3.19 -12.64 1.53
CA LEU A 132 -4.56 -12.17 1.74
C LEU A 132 -4.62 -10.75 2.30
N LEU A 133 -3.74 -10.40 3.26
CA LEU A 133 -3.75 -9.08 3.92
C LEU A 133 -3.55 -7.92 2.94
N PRO A 134 -2.54 -7.92 2.05
CA PRO A 134 -2.40 -6.88 1.04
C PRO A 134 -3.59 -6.81 0.07
N ALA A 135 -4.12 -7.97 -0.36
CA ALA A 135 -5.27 -8.02 -1.24
C ALA A 135 -6.54 -7.45 -0.59
N LEU A 136 -6.77 -7.75 0.70
CA LEU A 136 -7.87 -7.17 1.48
C LEU A 136 -7.71 -5.67 1.67
N CYS A 137 -6.51 -5.19 2.01
CA CYS A 137 -6.23 -3.76 2.13
C CYS A 137 -6.61 -3.01 0.84
N TYR A 138 -6.19 -3.52 -0.32
CA TYR A 138 -6.58 -2.98 -1.62
C TYR A 138 -8.09 -3.08 -1.87
N ALA A 139 -8.69 -4.25 -1.63
CA ALA A 139 -10.12 -4.51 -1.88
C ALA A 139 -11.00 -3.58 -1.04
N VAL A 140 -10.73 -3.45 0.26
CA VAL A 140 -11.49 -2.57 1.16
C VAL A 140 -11.39 -1.12 0.72
N ALA A 141 -10.19 -0.61 0.46
CA ALA A 141 -10.00 0.78 0.04
C ALA A 141 -10.67 1.08 -1.31
N SER A 142 -10.55 0.17 -2.30
CA SER A 142 -11.15 0.35 -3.61
C SER A 142 -12.66 0.18 -3.59
N LEU A 143 -13.20 -0.80 -2.82
CA LEU A 143 -14.62 -1.02 -2.67
C LEU A 143 -15.31 0.14 -1.96
N THR A 144 -14.73 0.66 -0.89
CA THR A 144 -15.27 1.83 -0.18
C THR A 144 -15.38 3.03 -1.11
N ALA A 145 -14.33 3.33 -1.88
CA ALA A 145 -14.35 4.44 -2.83
C ALA A 145 -15.35 4.19 -3.99
N PHE A 146 -15.49 2.93 -4.42
CA PHE A 146 -16.49 2.52 -5.41
C PHE A 146 -17.92 2.77 -4.91
N LEU A 147 -18.23 2.30 -3.69
CA LEU A 147 -19.57 2.45 -3.09
C LEU A 147 -19.91 3.92 -2.83
N VAL A 148 -18.96 4.69 -2.29
CA VAL A 148 -19.15 6.15 -2.10
C VAL A 148 -19.41 6.84 -3.44
N ARG A 149 -18.75 6.44 -4.50
CA ARG A 149 -18.97 7.04 -5.83
C ARG A 149 -20.30 6.60 -6.46
N ALA A 150 -20.65 5.32 -6.35
CA ALA A 150 -21.92 4.79 -6.86
C ALA A 150 -23.13 5.39 -6.13
N GLY A 151 -23.06 5.49 -4.80
CA GLY A 151 -24.15 6.07 -3.99
C GLY A 151 -24.31 7.59 -4.13
N ARG A 152 -23.32 8.29 -4.71
CA ARG A 152 -23.39 9.75 -4.88
C ARG A 152 -24.52 10.20 -5.80
N ASP A 153 -24.82 9.43 -6.81
CA ASP A 153 -25.82 9.79 -7.80
C ASP A 153 -27.25 9.47 -7.29
N GLU A 154 -27.37 8.65 -6.25
CA GLU A 154 -28.65 8.22 -5.67
C GLU A 154 -29.10 9.11 -4.49
N HIS A 155 -28.20 9.90 -3.88
CA HIS A 155 -28.54 10.72 -2.71
C HIS A 155 -28.75 12.20 -3.02
N PRO A 156 -29.96 12.76 -2.75
CA PRO A 156 -30.32 14.15 -3.08
C PRO A 156 -29.46 15.20 -2.37
N TRP A 157 -28.89 14.88 -1.22
CA TRP A 157 -28.03 15.82 -0.48
C TRP A 157 -26.67 16.07 -1.19
N TRP A 158 -26.11 15.08 -1.90
CA TRP A 158 -24.93 15.29 -2.73
C TRP A 158 -25.21 16.27 -3.88
N ALA A 159 -26.36 16.17 -4.51
CA ALA A 159 -26.77 17.11 -5.53
C ALA A 159 -26.89 18.54 -4.95
N ALA A 160 -27.32 18.69 -3.71
CA ALA A 160 -27.37 19.97 -3.02
C ALA A 160 -25.95 20.55 -2.77
N VAL A 161 -25.01 19.73 -2.31
CA VAL A 161 -23.60 20.13 -2.09
C VAL A 161 -22.94 20.58 -3.39
N ILE A 162 -23.14 19.82 -4.48
CA ILE A 162 -22.57 20.17 -5.80
C ILE A 162 -23.16 21.50 -6.30
N ARG A 163 -24.46 21.68 -6.20
CA ARG A 163 -25.14 22.95 -6.57
C ARG A 163 -24.65 24.13 -5.73
N TRP A 164 -24.44 23.93 -4.43
CA TRP A 164 -23.89 24.96 -3.55
C TRP A 164 -22.47 25.37 -3.98
N LYS A 165 -21.60 24.41 -4.26
CA LYS A 165 -20.23 24.65 -4.73
C LYS A 165 -20.20 25.39 -6.08
N GLN A 166 -21.07 25.04 -7.01
CA GLN A 166 -21.18 25.72 -8.29
C GLN A 166 -21.64 27.18 -8.13
N ARG A 167 -22.62 27.42 -7.23
CA ARG A 167 -23.08 28.78 -6.94
C ARG A 167 -22.00 29.65 -6.29
N SER A 168 -21.19 29.08 -5.40
CA SER A 168 -20.08 29.81 -4.77
C SER A 168 -19.02 30.22 -5.80
N LEU A 169 -18.66 29.33 -6.71
CA LEU A 169 -17.71 29.61 -7.79
C LEU A 169 -18.23 30.67 -8.78
N GLN A 170 -19.52 30.65 -9.09
CA GLN A 170 -20.14 31.68 -9.95
C GLN A 170 -20.17 33.05 -9.28
N ARG A 171 -20.43 33.11 -7.95
CA ARG A 171 -20.38 34.36 -7.20
C ARG A 171 -18.97 34.96 -7.19
N SER A 172 -17.92 34.15 -6.99
CA SER A 172 -16.55 34.62 -7.04
C SER A 172 -16.15 35.16 -8.42
N ARG A 173 -16.61 34.51 -9.51
CA ARG A 173 -16.35 34.99 -10.87
C ARG A 173 -17.05 36.31 -11.18
N ARG A 174 -18.29 36.52 -10.68
CA ARG A 174 -19.02 37.77 -10.86
C ARG A 174 -18.39 38.92 -10.07
N ALA A 175 -17.90 38.65 -8.88
CA ALA A 175 -17.22 39.65 -8.05
C ALA A 175 -15.91 40.12 -8.68
N CYS A 176 -15.17 39.24 -9.37
CA CYS A 176 -13.92 39.57 -10.04
C CYS A 176 -14.13 40.30 -11.39
N GLY A 177 -15.26 40.03 -12.08
CA GLY A 177 -15.58 40.66 -13.38
C GLY A 177 -16.22 42.07 -13.29
N SER A 178 -16.61 42.51 -12.06
CA SER A 178 -17.20 43.86 -11.89
C SER A 178 -16.17 44.96 -11.54
N GLN A 179 -14.88 44.59 -11.52
CA GLN A 179 -13.79 45.53 -11.23
C GLN A 179 -12.99 45.98 -12.48
N MET A 180 -13.44 45.60 -13.69
CA MET A 180 -12.96 46.14 -14.94
C MET A 180 -14.01 47.10 -15.54
#